data_36ec3b1c0d584892237e497218323462
#
_entry.id   36ec3b1c0d584892237e497218323462
#
_cell.length_a   1.000
_cell.length_b   1.000
_cell.length_c   1.000
_cell.angle_alpha   90.00
_cell.angle_beta   90.00
_cell.angle_gamma   90.00
#
_symmetry.space_group_name_H-M   'P 1'
#
loop_
_entity.id
_entity.type
_entity.pdbx_description
1 polymer ?
#
loop_
_entity_poly.entity_id
_entity_poly.type
_entity_poly.pdbx_seq_one_letter_code
_entity_poly.pdbx_strand_id
1 'polypeptide(L)'
;MHESHGNAESDDLGEPSQLIAAAADGDLAAFEHLYRRYSPRIFGLCQRLTGSREAAEDCTQEAFIDAWRALFKFQARSSFSTWLHSIAIRAVLSRRRGLRAKFEVAEPPAGLPEQADPTGTAPPLDLERAIAALPEAARHVLVLVGIYGYSHAEAAADLKIAEGTCKAQLHRARQLLSQALDLEPS
;
A
#
# COMPACT_ATOMS: atom_id res chain seq x y z
N MET A 1 -14.20 44.30 -15.85
CA MET A 1 -14.15 44.10 -14.40
C MET A 1 -15.18 43.04 -14.07
N HIS A 2 -14.73 41.81 -13.93
CA HIS A 2 -15.32 40.80 -13.02
C HIS A 2 -14.33 39.64 -12.93
N GLU A 3 -13.64 39.64 -11.82
CA GLU A 3 -12.76 38.56 -11.42
C GLU A 3 -13.63 37.37 -11.02
N SER A 4 -13.49 36.26 -11.74
CA SER A 4 -13.99 34.97 -11.30
C SER A 4 -12.89 34.31 -10.49
N HIS A 5 -13.03 34.42 -9.17
CA HIS A 5 -12.26 33.63 -8.22
C HIS A 5 -12.62 32.18 -8.43
N GLY A 6 -11.72 31.43 -9.06
CA GLY A 6 -11.72 29.97 -9.00
C GLY A 6 -11.50 29.56 -7.54
N ASN A 7 -12.55 29.06 -6.94
CA ASN A 7 -12.57 28.51 -5.61
C ASN A 7 -11.69 27.24 -5.59
N ALA A 8 -10.44 27.41 -5.18
CA ALA A 8 -9.67 26.30 -4.65
C ALA A 8 -10.27 26.03 -3.27
N GLU A 9 -11.24 25.13 -3.20
CA GLU A 9 -11.63 24.51 -1.94
C GLU A 9 -10.40 23.81 -1.38
N SER A 10 -9.64 24.56 -0.60
CA SER A 10 -8.64 24.03 0.31
C SER A 10 -9.39 23.11 1.25
N ASP A 11 -9.14 21.84 1.08
CA ASP A 11 -9.62 20.74 1.88
C ASP A 11 -9.12 20.96 3.32
N ASP A 12 -9.85 21.77 4.11
CA ASP A 12 -9.68 21.97 5.55
C ASP A 12 -10.16 20.71 6.27
N LEU A 13 -9.59 19.59 5.87
CA LEU A 13 -9.77 18.31 6.53
C LEU A 13 -8.85 18.33 7.75
N GLY A 14 -9.46 18.46 8.92
CA GLY A 14 -8.79 18.50 10.21
C GLY A 14 -7.57 17.55 10.32
N GLU A 15 -6.66 17.87 11.22
CA GLU A 15 -5.43 17.09 11.41
C GLU A 15 -5.71 15.60 11.33
N PRO A 16 -4.94 14.80 10.58
CA PRO A 16 -5.19 13.36 10.41
C PRO A 16 -5.42 12.62 11.74
N SER A 17 -4.77 13.07 12.81
CA SER A 17 -4.91 12.54 14.17
C SER A 17 -6.34 12.67 14.73
N GLN A 18 -7.02 13.78 14.48
CA GLN A 18 -8.39 14.01 14.94
C GLN A 18 -9.39 13.14 14.20
N LEU A 19 -9.24 13.01 12.87
CA LEU A 19 -10.07 12.11 12.05
C LEU A 19 -9.89 10.65 12.47
N ILE A 20 -8.64 10.25 12.75
CA ILE A 20 -8.34 8.88 13.20
C ILE A 20 -9.00 8.61 14.55
N ALA A 21 -8.91 9.54 15.50
CA ALA A 21 -9.53 9.40 16.80
C ALA A 21 -11.07 9.31 16.70
N ALA A 22 -11.71 10.22 15.97
CA ALA A 22 -13.15 10.20 15.77
C ALA A 22 -13.62 8.90 15.08
N ALA A 23 -12.92 8.45 14.04
CA ALA A 23 -13.22 7.19 13.37
C ALA A 23 -13.01 5.97 14.28
N ALA A 24 -12.01 5.99 15.17
CA ALA A 24 -11.79 4.94 16.16
C ALA A 24 -12.94 4.86 17.20
N ASP A 25 -13.57 5.99 17.50
CA ASP A 25 -14.76 6.10 18.34
C ASP A 25 -16.07 5.74 17.60
N GLY A 26 -15.97 5.37 16.31
CA GLY A 26 -17.11 4.90 15.51
C GLY A 26 -17.75 5.97 14.62
N ASP A 27 -17.14 7.14 14.46
CA ASP A 27 -17.62 8.15 13.52
C ASP A 27 -17.39 7.71 12.07
N LEU A 28 -18.47 7.36 11.39
CA LEU A 28 -18.47 6.90 10.01
C LEU A 28 -18.07 8.02 9.03
N ALA A 29 -18.42 9.28 9.30
CA ALA A 29 -18.06 10.39 8.44
C ALA A 29 -16.55 10.66 8.51
N ALA A 30 -15.94 10.59 9.70
CA ALA A 30 -14.49 10.67 9.86
C ALA A 30 -13.77 9.54 9.13
N PHE A 31 -14.32 8.30 9.18
CA PHE A 31 -13.75 7.19 8.44
C PHE A 31 -13.91 7.34 6.92
N GLU A 32 -15.01 7.90 6.44
CA GLU A 32 -15.20 8.20 5.01
C GLU A 32 -14.12 9.18 4.51
N HIS A 33 -13.77 10.19 5.30
CA HIS A 33 -12.67 11.09 4.98
C HIS A 33 -11.32 10.36 4.91
N LEU A 34 -11.04 9.46 5.85
CA LEU A 34 -9.85 8.62 5.80
C LEU A 34 -9.85 7.72 4.56
N TYR A 35 -11.00 7.11 4.24
CA TYR A 35 -11.15 6.29 3.04
C TYR A 35 -10.81 7.09 1.78
N ARG A 36 -11.44 8.26 1.58
CA ARG A 36 -11.20 9.10 0.40
C ARG A 36 -9.74 9.53 0.27
N ARG A 37 -9.10 9.85 1.39
CA ARG A 37 -7.71 10.29 1.44
C ARG A 37 -6.72 9.19 1.11
N TYR A 38 -6.94 7.98 1.61
CA TYR A 38 -5.95 6.89 1.52
C TYR A 38 -6.27 5.85 0.45
N SER A 39 -7.51 5.76 -0.05
CA SER A 39 -7.90 4.72 -1.02
C SER A 39 -7.08 4.74 -2.32
N PRO A 40 -6.71 5.88 -2.93
CA PRO A 40 -5.89 5.86 -4.14
C PRO A 40 -4.51 5.22 -3.92
N ARG A 41 -3.90 5.48 -2.74
CA ARG A 41 -2.59 4.91 -2.37
C ARG A 41 -2.67 3.41 -2.12
N ILE A 42 -3.68 2.98 -1.35
CA ILE A 42 -3.92 1.56 -1.07
C ILE A 42 -4.25 0.80 -2.34
N PHE A 43 -5.07 1.37 -3.22
CA PHE A 43 -5.34 0.78 -4.53
C PHE A 43 -4.07 0.62 -5.35
N GLY A 44 -3.22 1.66 -5.45
CA GLY A 44 -1.94 1.58 -6.15
C GLY A 44 -1.01 0.49 -5.60
N LEU A 45 -0.93 0.35 -4.27
CA LEU A 45 -0.20 -0.73 -3.62
C LEU A 45 -0.77 -2.10 -3.99
N CYS A 46 -2.07 -2.29 -3.83
CA CYS A 46 -2.74 -3.54 -4.17
C CYS A 46 -2.57 -3.89 -5.65
N GLN A 47 -2.67 -2.91 -6.56
CA GLN A 47 -2.50 -3.14 -7.99
C GLN A 47 -1.09 -3.59 -8.34
N ARG A 48 -0.06 -2.97 -7.78
CA ARG A 48 1.33 -3.39 -7.98
C ARG A 48 1.60 -4.78 -7.40
N LEU A 49 1.03 -5.10 -6.23
CA LEU A 49 1.20 -6.42 -5.62
C LEU A 49 0.44 -7.52 -6.36
N THR A 50 -0.78 -7.28 -6.80
CA THR A 50 -1.61 -8.30 -7.48
C THR A 50 -1.32 -8.42 -8.97
N GLY A 51 -0.93 -7.32 -9.63
CA GLY A 51 -0.82 -7.24 -11.09
C GLY A 51 -2.16 -7.25 -11.82
N SER A 52 -3.28 -7.13 -11.12
CA SER A 52 -4.65 -7.17 -11.66
C SER A 52 -5.49 -6.07 -11.02
N ARG A 53 -6.19 -5.29 -11.86
CA ARG A 53 -7.08 -4.23 -11.41
C ARG A 53 -8.23 -4.76 -10.55
N GLU A 54 -8.90 -5.80 -11.02
CA GLU A 54 -10.01 -6.45 -10.32
C GLU A 54 -9.57 -6.95 -8.94
N ALA A 55 -8.45 -7.67 -8.89
CA ALA A 55 -7.90 -8.14 -7.62
C ALA A 55 -7.48 -7.00 -6.69
N ALA A 56 -7.00 -5.89 -7.25
CA ALA A 56 -6.64 -4.71 -6.46
C ALA A 56 -7.86 -4.02 -5.85
N GLU A 57 -8.96 -3.90 -6.62
CA GLU A 57 -10.22 -3.34 -6.14
C GLU A 57 -10.76 -4.15 -4.95
N ASP A 58 -10.81 -5.48 -5.08
CA ASP A 58 -11.23 -6.40 -4.01
C ASP A 58 -10.34 -6.27 -2.77
N CYS A 59 -9.01 -6.31 -2.94
CA CYS A 59 -8.07 -6.22 -1.82
C CYS A 59 -8.13 -4.84 -1.13
N THR A 60 -8.38 -3.78 -1.89
CA THR A 60 -8.56 -2.43 -1.33
C THR A 60 -9.80 -2.37 -0.46
N GLN A 61 -10.94 -2.87 -0.93
CA GLN A 61 -12.17 -2.94 -0.16
C GLN A 61 -11.98 -3.76 1.12
N GLU A 62 -11.39 -4.95 1.00
CA GLU A 62 -11.11 -5.82 2.15
C GLU A 62 -10.20 -5.14 3.17
N ALA A 63 -9.15 -4.46 2.72
CA ALA A 63 -8.25 -3.71 3.59
C ALA A 63 -8.98 -2.61 4.38
N PHE A 64 -9.87 -1.86 3.77
CA PHE A 64 -10.62 -0.82 4.49
C PHE A 64 -11.69 -1.40 5.42
N ILE A 65 -12.32 -2.51 5.07
CA ILE A 65 -13.22 -3.23 5.98
C ILE A 65 -12.47 -3.71 7.22
N ASP A 66 -11.30 -4.28 7.04
CA ASP A 66 -10.48 -4.76 8.15
C ASP A 66 -9.89 -3.59 8.96
N ALA A 67 -9.51 -2.50 8.30
CA ALA A 67 -9.08 -1.28 8.97
C ALA A 67 -10.21 -0.71 9.86
N TRP A 68 -11.43 -0.58 9.36
CA TRP A 68 -12.57 -0.13 10.15
C TRP A 68 -12.80 -1.00 11.39
N ARG A 69 -12.77 -2.32 11.21
CA ARG A 69 -12.97 -3.28 12.31
C ARG A 69 -11.86 -3.24 13.37
N ALA A 70 -10.65 -2.83 12.98
CA ALA A 70 -9.48 -2.84 13.86
C ALA A 70 -9.09 -1.46 14.37
N LEU A 71 -9.71 -0.39 13.88
CA LEU A 71 -9.27 0.99 14.14
C LEU A 71 -9.31 1.35 15.63
N PHE A 72 -10.26 0.81 16.39
CA PHE A 72 -10.36 1.01 17.84
C PHE A 72 -9.15 0.42 18.62
N LYS A 73 -8.33 -0.43 17.98
CA LYS A 73 -7.09 -0.99 18.54
C LYS A 73 -5.84 -0.25 18.08
N PHE A 74 -5.99 0.74 17.18
CA PHE A 74 -4.86 1.48 16.66
C PHE A 74 -4.24 2.33 17.77
N GLN A 75 -2.97 2.03 18.13
CA GLN A 75 -2.27 2.66 19.23
C GLN A 75 -1.28 3.76 18.79
N ALA A 76 -1.29 4.14 17.52
CA ALA A 76 -0.40 5.15 16.93
C ALA A 76 1.11 4.89 17.15
N ARG A 77 1.52 3.62 17.24
CA ARG A 77 2.94 3.22 17.31
C ARG A 77 3.67 3.44 15.99
N SER A 78 2.92 3.50 14.91
CA SER A 78 3.36 3.85 13.57
C SER A 78 2.41 4.90 12.98
N SER A 79 2.74 5.49 11.82
CA SER A 79 1.78 6.33 11.10
C SER A 79 0.54 5.51 10.70
N PHE A 80 -0.62 6.18 10.59
CA PHE A 80 -1.84 5.53 10.12
C PHE A 80 -1.65 4.93 8.71
N SER A 81 -0.92 5.62 7.85
CA SER A 81 -0.58 5.13 6.50
C SER A 81 0.18 3.80 6.57
N THR A 82 1.23 3.71 7.40
CA THR A 82 2.02 2.48 7.58
C THR A 82 1.17 1.33 8.11
N TRP A 83 0.32 1.60 9.10
CA TRP A 83 -0.61 0.61 9.64
C TRP A 83 -1.60 0.12 8.58
N LEU A 84 -2.20 1.02 7.81
CA LEU A 84 -3.14 0.69 6.75
C LEU A 84 -2.46 -0.09 5.61
N HIS A 85 -1.22 0.26 5.24
CA HIS A 85 -0.43 -0.51 4.27
C HIS A 85 -0.22 -1.95 4.73
N SER A 86 0.11 -2.18 6.02
CA SER A 86 0.29 -3.54 6.54
C SER A 86 -1.00 -4.37 6.45
N ILE A 87 -2.16 -3.74 6.62
CA ILE A 87 -3.47 -4.40 6.42
C ILE A 87 -3.66 -4.76 4.95
N ALA A 88 -3.39 -3.83 4.04
CA ALA A 88 -3.53 -4.06 2.59
C ALA A 88 -2.61 -5.18 2.09
N ILE A 89 -1.35 -5.22 2.52
CA ILE A 89 -0.42 -6.31 2.19
C ILE A 89 -0.99 -7.65 2.66
N ARG A 90 -1.53 -7.71 3.88
CA ARG A 90 -2.16 -8.94 4.41
C ARG A 90 -3.38 -9.33 3.59
N ALA A 91 -4.23 -8.41 3.18
CA ALA A 91 -5.38 -8.67 2.32
C ALA A 91 -4.93 -9.34 1.00
N VAL A 92 -3.89 -8.79 0.34
CA VAL A 92 -3.32 -9.37 -0.88
C VAL A 92 -2.77 -10.79 -0.63
N LEU A 93 -1.97 -10.98 0.43
CA LEU A 93 -1.36 -12.27 0.73
C LEU A 93 -2.38 -13.34 1.14
N SER A 94 -3.50 -12.93 1.75
CA SER A 94 -4.58 -13.83 2.18
C SER A 94 -5.41 -14.32 1.03
N ARG A 95 -5.74 -13.44 0.09
CA ARG A 95 -6.46 -13.80 -1.13
C ARG A 95 -5.79 -14.99 -1.83
N ARG A 96 -4.45 -14.98 -1.93
CA ARG A 96 -3.68 -16.06 -2.53
C ARG A 96 -3.84 -17.41 -1.85
N ARG A 97 -3.99 -17.42 -0.52
CA ARG A 97 -4.01 -18.70 0.25
C ARG A 97 -5.39 -19.33 0.32
N GLY A 98 -6.43 -18.70 -0.25
CA GLY A 98 -7.82 -19.13 -0.06
C GLY A 98 -8.24 -19.15 1.42
N LEU A 99 -7.41 -18.62 2.29
CA LEU A 99 -7.56 -18.61 3.72
C LEU A 99 -8.12 -17.23 4.14
N ARG A 100 -9.43 -17.16 4.36
CA ARG A 100 -10.00 -16.19 5.28
C ARG A 100 -9.57 -16.55 6.71
N ALA A 101 -8.27 -16.45 6.99
CA ALA A 101 -7.80 -16.47 8.35
C ALA A 101 -8.42 -15.26 9.05
N LYS A 102 -9.05 -15.45 10.20
CA LYS A 102 -9.44 -14.36 11.10
C LYS A 102 -8.17 -13.60 11.45
N PHE A 103 -7.99 -12.44 10.83
CA PHE A 103 -6.81 -11.64 11.07
C PHE A 103 -6.96 -10.92 12.40
N GLU A 104 -6.10 -11.23 13.35
CA GLU A 104 -5.70 -10.24 14.33
C GLU A 104 -4.85 -9.22 13.58
N VAL A 105 -5.40 -8.01 13.42
CA VAL A 105 -4.63 -6.88 12.90
C VAL A 105 -3.63 -6.49 13.98
N ALA A 106 -2.43 -7.07 13.90
CA ALA A 106 -1.32 -6.65 14.75
C ALA A 106 -0.78 -5.32 14.22
N GLU A 107 -0.51 -4.38 15.10
CA GLU A 107 0.21 -3.17 14.72
C GLU A 107 1.61 -3.53 14.19
N PRO A 108 2.08 -2.83 13.13
CA PRO A 108 3.46 -2.95 12.70
C PRO A 108 4.40 -2.50 13.82
N PRO A 109 5.65 -3.00 13.86
CA PRO A 109 6.64 -2.58 14.83
C PRO A 109 6.77 -1.06 14.89
N ALA A 110 6.93 -0.51 16.08
CA ALA A 110 7.19 0.91 16.27
C ALA A 110 8.48 1.33 15.57
N GLY A 111 8.48 2.49 14.91
CA GLY A 111 9.69 3.03 14.28
C GLY A 111 9.88 2.69 12.80
N LEU A 112 8.86 2.09 12.14
CA LEU A 112 8.87 2.04 10.68
C LEU A 112 8.95 3.47 10.14
N PRO A 113 9.88 3.77 9.22
CA PRO A 113 9.94 5.07 8.58
C PRO A 113 8.59 5.35 7.92
N GLU A 114 8.17 6.60 7.96
CA GLU A 114 7.02 7.03 7.19
C GLU A 114 7.30 6.67 5.74
N GLN A 115 6.51 5.72 5.22
CA GLN A 115 6.79 5.15 3.92
C GLN A 115 6.71 6.28 2.90
N ALA A 116 7.78 6.41 2.13
CA ALA A 116 7.84 7.37 1.05
C ALA A 116 6.58 7.20 0.20
N ASP A 117 5.80 8.26 0.14
CA ASP A 117 4.72 8.34 -0.81
C ASP A 117 5.35 8.31 -2.21
N PRO A 118 5.01 7.37 -3.08
CA PRO A 118 5.41 7.45 -4.47
C PRO A 118 4.59 8.55 -5.17
N THR A 119 4.56 9.76 -4.60
CA THR A 119 3.98 10.97 -5.20
C THR A 119 4.88 11.56 -6.28
N GLY A 120 5.92 10.81 -6.66
CA GLY A 120 6.59 11.01 -7.94
C GLY A 120 5.63 10.70 -9.08
N THR A 121 5.76 11.43 -10.18
CA THR A 121 5.12 11.19 -11.48
C THR A 121 4.84 9.71 -11.67
N ALA A 122 3.58 9.35 -12.01
CA ALA A 122 3.22 7.97 -12.29
C ALA A 122 4.28 7.33 -13.20
N PRO A 123 4.81 6.15 -12.84
CA PRO A 123 5.84 5.52 -13.66
C PRO A 123 5.33 5.35 -15.10
N PRO A 124 6.22 5.36 -16.09
CA PRO A 124 5.82 5.09 -17.46
C PRO A 124 4.97 3.82 -17.54
N LEU A 125 3.94 3.82 -18.37
CA LEU A 125 3.03 2.67 -18.55
C LEU A 125 3.78 1.36 -18.78
N ASP A 126 4.93 1.44 -19.43
CA ASP A 126 5.78 0.29 -19.73
C ASP A 126 6.46 -0.28 -18.49
N LEU A 127 6.86 0.57 -17.54
CA LEU A 127 7.41 0.12 -16.26
C LEU A 127 6.34 -0.58 -15.40
N GLU A 128 5.13 -0.05 -15.33
CA GLU A 128 4.03 -0.71 -14.59
C GLU A 128 3.68 -2.07 -15.20
N ARG A 129 3.69 -2.19 -16.53
CA ARG A 129 3.50 -3.46 -17.23
C ARG A 129 4.62 -4.44 -16.97
N ALA A 130 5.87 -3.98 -17.01
CA ALA A 130 7.04 -4.79 -16.70
C ALA A 130 6.99 -5.30 -15.26
N ILE A 131 6.61 -4.46 -14.29
CA ILE A 131 6.40 -4.87 -12.89
C ILE A 131 5.30 -5.93 -12.79
N ALA A 132 4.16 -5.73 -13.46
CA ALA A 132 3.05 -6.68 -13.44
C ALA A 132 3.42 -8.05 -14.04
N ALA A 133 4.33 -8.08 -15.01
CA ALA A 133 4.83 -9.30 -15.65
C ALA A 133 5.85 -10.08 -14.81
N LEU A 134 6.40 -9.49 -13.75
CA LEU A 134 7.36 -10.17 -12.89
C LEU A 134 6.74 -11.40 -12.20
N PRO A 135 7.53 -12.46 -11.96
CA PRO A 135 7.12 -13.53 -11.05
C PRO A 135 6.69 -12.96 -9.70
N GLU A 136 5.59 -13.47 -9.17
CA GLU A 136 4.90 -12.90 -8.01
C GLU A 136 5.82 -12.62 -6.80
N ALA A 137 6.67 -13.58 -6.43
CA ALA A 137 7.59 -13.41 -5.31
C ALA A 137 8.60 -12.27 -5.54
N ALA A 138 9.11 -12.15 -6.76
CA ALA A 138 10.03 -11.08 -7.15
C ALA A 138 9.31 -9.73 -7.19
N ARG A 139 8.09 -9.69 -7.70
CA ARG A 139 7.23 -8.50 -7.73
C ARG A 139 6.91 -7.99 -6.34
N HIS A 140 6.48 -8.86 -5.41
CA HIS A 140 6.18 -8.47 -4.04
C HIS A 140 7.39 -7.84 -3.35
N VAL A 141 8.55 -8.47 -3.45
CA VAL A 141 9.77 -7.92 -2.84
C VAL A 141 10.17 -6.60 -3.49
N LEU A 142 10.11 -6.49 -4.82
CA LEU A 142 10.41 -5.25 -5.52
C LEU A 142 9.48 -4.11 -5.10
N VAL A 143 8.18 -4.39 -5.02
CA VAL A 143 7.18 -3.41 -4.61
C VAL A 143 7.45 -2.94 -3.19
N LEU A 144 7.60 -3.85 -2.23
CA LEU A 144 7.80 -3.47 -0.83
C LEU A 144 9.14 -2.77 -0.60
N VAL A 145 10.24 -3.35 -1.05
CA VAL A 145 11.59 -2.81 -0.79
C VAL A 145 11.94 -1.69 -1.76
N GLY A 146 11.68 -1.87 -3.05
CA GLY A 146 12.12 -0.94 -4.09
C GLY A 146 11.22 0.29 -4.26
N ILE A 147 9.91 0.17 -4.04
CA ILE A 147 8.96 1.26 -4.27
C ILE A 147 8.49 1.87 -2.94
N TYR A 148 8.15 1.04 -1.95
CA TYR A 148 7.61 1.51 -0.67
C TYR A 148 8.66 1.64 0.44
N GLY A 149 9.94 1.35 0.17
CA GLY A 149 11.05 1.63 1.08
C GLY A 149 11.15 0.72 2.30
N TYR A 150 10.50 -0.45 2.28
CA TYR A 150 10.65 -1.45 3.35
C TYR A 150 12.12 -1.92 3.43
N SER A 151 12.61 -2.17 4.63
CA SER A 151 13.84 -2.93 4.79
C SER A 151 13.63 -4.39 4.36
N HIS A 152 14.71 -5.09 4.05
CA HIS A 152 14.63 -6.51 3.70
C HIS A 152 14.06 -7.36 4.84
N ALA A 153 14.36 -6.99 6.09
CA ALA A 153 13.84 -7.69 7.25
C ALA A 153 12.32 -7.52 7.40
N GLU A 154 11.79 -6.31 7.22
CA GLU A 154 10.36 -6.00 7.28
C GLU A 154 9.60 -6.68 6.15
N ALA A 155 10.08 -6.55 4.91
CA ALA A 155 9.46 -7.21 3.77
C ALA A 155 9.48 -8.74 3.92
N ALA A 156 10.57 -9.31 4.42
CA ALA A 156 10.69 -10.74 4.67
C ALA A 156 9.70 -11.22 5.73
N ALA A 157 9.52 -10.45 6.81
CA ALA A 157 8.54 -10.76 7.86
C ALA A 157 7.10 -10.73 7.33
N ASP A 158 6.71 -9.71 6.58
CA ASP A 158 5.37 -9.58 6.01
C ASP A 158 5.10 -10.68 4.97
N LEU A 159 6.08 -10.97 4.11
CA LEU A 159 5.97 -12.01 3.08
C LEU A 159 6.15 -13.43 3.63
N LYS A 160 6.55 -13.58 4.90
CA LYS A 160 6.86 -14.85 5.57
C LYS A 160 7.92 -15.68 4.81
N ILE A 161 9.00 -15.02 4.43
CA ILE A 161 10.19 -15.62 3.79
C ILE A 161 11.45 -15.29 4.59
N ALA A 162 12.56 -15.99 4.32
CA ALA A 162 13.85 -15.62 4.91
C ALA A 162 14.38 -14.30 4.30
N GLU A 163 15.11 -13.49 5.07
CA GLU A 163 15.72 -12.24 4.58
C GLU A 163 16.67 -12.48 3.39
N GLY A 164 17.44 -13.57 3.41
CA GLY A 164 18.26 -13.97 2.27
C GLY A 164 17.45 -14.23 1.00
N THR A 165 16.28 -14.86 1.14
CA THR A 165 15.34 -15.06 0.03
C THR A 165 14.80 -13.74 -0.48
N CYS A 166 14.48 -12.79 0.43
CA CYS A 166 14.05 -11.44 0.05
C CYS A 166 15.12 -10.74 -0.81
N LYS A 167 16.38 -10.74 -0.37
CA LYS A 167 17.50 -10.16 -1.13
C LYS A 167 17.67 -10.80 -2.51
N ALA A 168 17.59 -12.13 -2.60
CA ALA A 168 17.68 -12.86 -3.85
C ALA A 168 16.52 -12.52 -4.81
N GLN A 169 15.30 -12.40 -4.30
CA GLN A 169 14.13 -12.04 -5.11
C GLN A 169 14.22 -10.59 -5.62
N LEU A 170 14.73 -9.66 -4.81
CA LEU A 170 14.94 -8.28 -5.26
C LEU A 170 15.97 -8.22 -6.39
N HIS A 171 17.07 -8.94 -6.26
CA HIS A 171 18.09 -9.02 -7.31
C HIS A 171 17.50 -9.59 -8.61
N ARG A 172 16.76 -10.68 -8.51
CA ARG A 172 16.06 -11.30 -9.66
C ARG A 172 15.06 -10.33 -10.30
N ALA A 173 14.26 -9.61 -9.50
CA ALA A 173 13.31 -8.64 -10.01
C ALA A 173 14.00 -7.55 -10.83
N ARG A 174 15.11 -7.00 -10.33
CA ARG A 174 15.89 -5.96 -11.02
C ARG A 174 16.47 -6.46 -12.33
N GLN A 175 17.00 -7.68 -12.37
CA GLN A 175 17.50 -8.28 -13.60
C GLN A 175 16.40 -8.43 -14.66
N LEU A 176 15.24 -8.94 -14.27
CA LEU A 176 14.12 -9.13 -15.19
C LEU A 176 13.56 -7.79 -15.70
N LEU A 177 13.50 -6.77 -14.85
CA LEU A 177 13.07 -5.42 -15.26
C LEU A 177 14.07 -4.81 -16.24
N SER A 178 15.36 -4.88 -15.97
CA SER A 178 16.39 -4.37 -16.90
C SER A 178 16.24 -5.03 -18.27
N GLN A 179 16.11 -6.35 -18.31
CA GLN A 179 15.91 -7.08 -19.56
C GLN A 179 14.62 -6.67 -20.29
N ALA A 180 13.52 -6.47 -19.55
CA ALA A 180 12.24 -6.08 -20.16
C ALA A 180 12.27 -4.66 -20.75
N LEU A 181 12.95 -3.72 -20.06
CA LEU A 181 13.04 -2.33 -20.48
C LEU A 181 14.11 -2.10 -21.56
N ASP A 182 15.18 -2.91 -21.59
CA ASP A 182 16.23 -2.86 -22.62
C ASP A 182 15.76 -3.50 -23.96
N LEU A 183 14.69 -4.30 -23.95
CA LEU A 183 14.14 -4.95 -25.14
C LEU A 183 13.08 -4.09 -25.84
N GLU A 184 12.65 -2.98 -25.27
CA GLU A 184 11.72 -2.04 -25.92
C GLU A 184 12.52 -1.07 -26.81
N PRO A 185 12.41 -1.12 -28.15
CA PRO A 185 13.05 -0.14 -29.02
C PRO A 185 12.37 1.23 -28.85
N SER A 186 13.18 2.25 -28.70
CA SER A 186 12.78 3.67 -28.67
C SER A 186 11.99 4.09 -29.89
#